data_555f7b08cbde4455c38f633086bd344a
#
_entry.id   555f7b08cbde4455c38f633086bd344a
#
_cell.length_a   1.000
_cell.length_b   1.000
_cell.length_c   1.000
_cell.angle_alpha   90.00
_cell.angle_beta   90.00
_cell.angle_gamma   90.00
#
_symmetry.space_group_name_H-M   'P 1'
#
loop_
_entity.id
_entity.type
_entity.pdbx_description
1 polymer ?
#
loop_
_entity_poly.entity_id
_entity_poly.type
_entity_poly.pdbx_seq_one_letter_code
_entity_poly.pdbx_strand_id
1 'polypeptide(L)'
;MRNLIRLLAMLLAMLLFLPAAMAQEPALRGYDKKDGYVYLLFGTYPQTEAGEEQPILWRVLSTEEGRAYILSEYVLAARRIHGDYKEYANKPTHKKNPGFEGDFTKTEMAQYLGGEFMQHFTEEELALLSPDETLGSFTLLSSDELKDKNLGFAKDSDRKAWGTEYAITHGLFVYGSARGNHSPYWSRTQSSTNTQGARCIKSKGELGYINVITEDEGMRPACWLDLTKVVIASGTGTMEDPYILQTGAPAAPAEPAPAPCCIPGQCTCCDSCACGCK
;
A
#
# COMPACT_ATOMS: atom_id res chain seq x y z
N MET A 1 -61.04 3.76 -21.69
CA MET A 1 -59.79 4.37 -22.21
C MET A 1 -59.15 5.40 -21.24
N ARG A 2 -59.88 6.38 -20.70
CA ARG A 2 -59.27 7.39 -19.78
C ARG A 2 -58.69 6.85 -18.48
N ASN A 3 -59.23 5.75 -17.92
CA ASN A 3 -58.71 5.14 -16.68
C ASN A 3 -57.47 4.26 -16.92
N LEU A 4 -57.34 3.68 -18.12
CA LEU A 4 -56.15 2.88 -18.49
C LEU A 4 -54.92 3.79 -18.71
N ILE A 5 -55.11 4.98 -19.27
CA ILE A 5 -54.05 5.98 -19.49
C ILE A 5 -53.54 6.53 -18.14
N ARG A 6 -54.42 6.70 -17.15
CA ARG A 6 -54.02 7.15 -15.79
C ARG A 6 -53.27 6.09 -15.01
N LEU A 7 -53.59 4.82 -15.17
CA LEU A 7 -52.83 3.71 -14.57
C LEU A 7 -51.45 3.57 -15.22
N LEU A 8 -51.33 3.71 -16.54
CA LEU A 8 -50.05 3.67 -17.24
C LEU A 8 -49.17 4.87 -16.86
N ALA A 9 -49.73 6.06 -16.66
CA ALA A 9 -48.99 7.24 -16.22
C ALA A 9 -48.46 7.12 -14.77
N MET A 10 -49.22 6.48 -13.86
CA MET A 10 -48.78 6.21 -12.50
C MET A 10 -47.71 5.13 -12.44
N LEU A 11 -47.79 4.10 -13.29
CA LEU A 11 -46.72 3.06 -13.39
C LEU A 11 -45.44 3.62 -13.99
N LEU A 12 -45.51 4.55 -14.94
CA LEU A 12 -44.33 5.19 -15.54
C LEU A 12 -43.67 6.19 -14.57
N ALA A 13 -44.45 6.86 -13.70
CA ALA A 13 -43.90 7.74 -12.67
C ALA A 13 -43.20 6.97 -11.50
N MET A 14 -43.61 5.71 -11.21
CA MET A 14 -42.97 4.88 -10.22
C MET A 14 -41.65 4.27 -10.68
N LEU A 15 -41.41 4.21 -11.99
CA LEU A 15 -40.15 3.69 -12.56
C LEU A 15 -39.01 4.72 -12.56
N LEU A 16 -39.31 6.00 -12.25
CA LEU A 16 -38.31 7.07 -12.22
C LEU A 16 -37.72 7.36 -10.83
N PHE A 17 -38.18 6.65 -9.79
CA PHE A 17 -37.62 6.69 -8.44
C PHE A 17 -36.97 5.35 -8.07
N LEU A 18 -36.16 4.77 -8.96
CA LEU A 18 -35.08 3.87 -8.49
C LEU A 18 -34.09 4.81 -7.83
N PRO A 19 -33.83 4.68 -6.52
CA PRO A 19 -32.67 5.33 -5.94
C PRO A 19 -31.48 4.86 -6.78
N ALA A 20 -30.79 5.80 -7.42
CA ALA A 20 -29.46 5.49 -7.94
C ALA A 20 -28.73 4.86 -6.76
N ALA A 21 -28.43 3.57 -6.85
CA ALA A 21 -27.52 2.94 -5.92
C ALA A 21 -26.30 3.85 -5.96
N MET A 22 -26.07 4.59 -4.87
CA MET A 22 -24.88 5.41 -4.73
C MET A 22 -23.75 4.41 -4.86
N ALA A 23 -23.13 4.35 -6.05
CA ALA A 23 -21.90 3.58 -6.23
C ALA A 23 -20.97 4.13 -5.16
N GLN A 24 -20.65 3.31 -4.19
CA GLN A 24 -19.71 3.70 -3.15
C GLN A 24 -18.42 4.07 -3.88
N GLU A 25 -17.98 5.31 -3.69
CA GLU A 25 -16.71 5.76 -4.25
C GLU A 25 -15.63 4.72 -3.93
N PRO A 26 -14.81 4.31 -4.91
CA PRO A 26 -13.76 3.35 -4.68
C PRO A 26 -12.85 3.87 -3.58
N ALA A 27 -12.65 3.07 -2.54
CA ALA A 27 -11.87 3.46 -1.38
C ALA A 27 -10.74 2.48 -1.12
N LEU A 28 -9.56 3.01 -0.81
CA LEU A 28 -8.47 2.20 -0.31
C LEU A 28 -8.87 1.67 1.07
N ARG A 29 -8.92 0.36 1.20
CA ARG A 29 -9.17 -0.34 2.46
C ARG A 29 -8.03 -1.30 2.78
N GLY A 30 -7.79 -1.54 4.06
CA GLY A 30 -6.86 -2.56 4.50
C GLY A 30 -7.32 -3.98 4.18
N TYR A 31 -6.49 -4.94 4.56
CA TYR A 31 -6.80 -6.35 4.44
C TYR A 31 -8.13 -6.70 5.13
N ASP A 32 -8.95 -7.47 4.46
CA ASP A 32 -10.16 -8.07 4.99
C ASP A 32 -10.11 -9.60 4.83
N LYS A 33 -10.51 -10.33 5.86
CA LYS A 33 -10.43 -11.80 5.84
C LYS A 33 -11.32 -12.43 4.77
N LYS A 34 -12.44 -11.79 4.42
CA LYS A 34 -13.40 -12.28 3.43
C LYS A 34 -13.01 -11.86 2.02
N ASP A 35 -12.65 -10.56 1.88
CA ASP A 35 -12.49 -9.92 0.58
C ASP A 35 -11.01 -9.77 0.16
N GLY A 36 -10.07 -10.19 1.03
CA GLY A 36 -8.63 -10.15 0.75
C GLY A 36 -8.03 -8.75 0.75
N TYR A 37 -6.97 -8.56 -0.04
CA TYR A 37 -6.29 -7.29 -0.21
C TYR A 37 -6.93 -6.45 -1.32
N VAL A 38 -6.72 -5.14 -1.21
CA VAL A 38 -6.86 -4.19 -2.30
C VAL A 38 -5.47 -3.92 -2.87
N TYR A 39 -5.39 -3.74 -4.19
CA TYR A 39 -4.15 -3.52 -4.91
C TYR A 39 -4.13 -2.17 -5.60
N LEU A 40 -2.92 -1.59 -5.72
CA LEU A 40 -2.69 -0.32 -6.41
C LEU A 40 -1.33 -0.30 -7.11
N LEU A 41 -1.18 0.58 -8.10
CA LEU A 41 0.09 0.89 -8.76
C LEU A 41 0.65 2.20 -8.20
N PHE A 42 1.94 2.19 -7.83
CA PHE A 42 2.61 3.35 -7.27
C PHE A 42 4.12 3.25 -7.47
N GLY A 43 4.72 4.25 -8.12
CA GLY A 43 6.11 4.25 -8.54
C GLY A 43 6.44 3.22 -9.61
N THR A 44 7.67 3.24 -10.11
CA THR A 44 8.20 2.27 -11.08
C THR A 44 9.43 1.57 -10.49
N TYR A 45 9.83 0.45 -11.06
CA TYR A 45 11.06 -0.24 -10.73
C TYR A 45 11.41 -1.22 -11.87
N PRO A 46 12.70 -1.54 -12.11
CA PRO A 46 13.06 -2.62 -13.03
C PRO A 46 12.38 -3.92 -12.63
N GLN A 47 11.60 -4.53 -13.54
CA GLN A 47 10.85 -5.76 -13.24
C GLN A 47 11.05 -6.87 -14.27
N THR A 48 11.45 -6.54 -15.52
CA THR A 48 11.74 -7.53 -16.54
C THR A 48 13.20 -7.98 -16.49
N GLU A 49 13.52 -9.11 -17.10
CA GLU A 49 14.91 -9.58 -17.25
C GLU A 49 15.82 -8.53 -17.91
N ALA A 50 15.29 -7.76 -18.85
CA ALA A 50 16.03 -6.68 -19.53
C ALA A 50 16.19 -5.41 -18.68
N GLY A 51 15.62 -5.36 -17.48
CA GLY A 51 15.66 -4.19 -16.60
C GLY A 51 14.70 -3.07 -16.99
N GLU A 52 13.65 -3.39 -17.76
CA GLU A 52 12.63 -2.40 -18.09
C GLU A 52 11.85 -2.00 -16.84
N GLU A 53 11.72 -0.70 -16.62
CA GLU A 53 10.91 -0.16 -15.53
C GLU A 53 9.42 -0.35 -15.80
N GLN A 54 8.73 -0.91 -14.82
CA GLN A 54 7.29 -1.11 -14.83
C GLN A 54 6.69 -0.62 -13.52
N PRO A 55 5.39 -0.26 -13.50
CA PRO A 55 4.71 0.15 -12.28
C PRO A 55 4.83 -0.92 -11.20
N ILE A 56 5.16 -0.51 -9.99
CA ILE A 56 5.20 -1.42 -8.83
C ILE A 56 3.77 -1.70 -8.38
N LEU A 57 3.42 -2.98 -8.28
CA LEU A 57 2.17 -3.44 -7.71
C LEU A 57 2.30 -3.51 -6.18
N TRP A 58 1.37 -2.89 -5.49
CA TRP A 58 1.30 -2.87 -4.02
C TRP A 58 -0.01 -3.45 -3.52
N ARG A 59 0.04 -4.17 -2.39
CA ARG A 59 -1.15 -4.55 -1.62
C ARG A 59 -1.33 -3.60 -0.45
N VAL A 60 -2.57 -3.25 -0.12
CA VAL A 60 -2.91 -2.45 1.05
C VAL A 60 -3.06 -3.38 2.25
N LEU A 61 -2.20 -3.20 3.26
CA LEU A 61 -2.20 -3.99 4.49
C LEU A 61 -3.22 -3.47 5.50
N SER A 62 -3.21 -2.17 5.76
CA SER A 62 -4.13 -1.50 6.68
C SER A 62 -4.42 -0.06 6.24
N THR A 63 -5.49 0.49 6.80
CA THR A 63 -5.79 1.92 6.74
C THR A 63 -6.08 2.41 8.14
N GLU A 64 -5.44 3.49 8.55
CA GLU A 64 -5.60 4.10 9.86
C GLU A 64 -5.29 5.60 9.82
N GLU A 65 -6.00 6.39 10.56
CA GLU A 65 -5.76 7.83 10.74
C GLU A 65 -5.54 8.60 9.42
N GLY A 66 -6.29 8.27 8.39
CA GLY A 66 -6.15 8.91 7.06
C GLY A 66 -4.92 8.48 6.27
N ARG A 67 -4.27 7.36 6.64
CA ARG A 67 -3.13 6.77 5.94
C ARG A 67 -3.41 5.34 5.49
N ALA A 68 -2.75 4.88 4.44
CA ALA A 68 -2.73 3.49 4.01
C ALA A 68 -1.32 2.91 4.11
N TYR A 69 -1.17 1.79 4.82
CA TYR A 69 0.08 1.03 4.86
C TYR A 69 0.10 0.05 3.71
N ILE A 70 1.08 0.17 2.83
CA ILE A 70 1.19 -0.65 1.64
C ILE A 70 2.51 -1.43 1.61
N LEU A 71 2.48 -2.61 0.98
CA LEU A 71 3.61 -3.50 0.81
C LEU A 71 3.72 -3.88 -0.67
N SER A 72 4.91 -3.81 -1.26
CA SER A 72 5.09 -4.31 -2.62
C SER A 72 4.63 -5.77 -2.73
N GLU A 73 3.92 -6.11 -3.80
CA GLU A 73 3.42 -7.47 -4.00
C GLU A 73 4.57 -8.43 -4.24
N TYR A 74 5.53 -8.01 -5.04
CA TYR A 74 6.71 -8.78 -5.41
C TYR A 74 7.96 -8.36 -4.63
N VAL A 75 8.92 -9.27 -4.55
CA VAL A 75 10.29 -8.97 -4.14
C VAL A 75 10.99 -8.28 -5.31
N LEU A 76 11.44 -7.04 -5.11
CA LEU A 76 11.88 -6.17 -6.21
C LEU A 76 13.38 -6.32 -6.53
N ALA A 77 14.21 -6.65 -5.55
CA ALA A 77 15.66 -6.79 -5.73
C ALA A 77 16.26 -7.80 -4.75
N ALA A 78 17.40 -8.37 -5.10
CA ALA A 78 18.32 -9.04 -4.18
C ALA A 78 19.26 -8.02 -3.56
N ARG A 79 19.31 -7.96 -2.23
CA ARG A 79 20.14 -6.95 -1.54
C ARG A 79 20.38 -7.35 -0.08
N ARG A 80 21.61 -7.19 0.40
CA ARG A 80 21.93 -7.36 1.82
C ARG A 80 21.32 -6.26 2.69
N ILE A 81 21.14 -6.52 3.97
CA ILE A 81 20.75 -5.50 4.95
C ILE A 81 21.90 -4.54 5.22
N HIS A 82 23.13 -5.09 5.47
CA HIS A 82 24.31 -4.32 5.79
C HIS A 82 25.59 -5.09 5.49
N GLY A 83 26.65 -4.42 5.04
CA GLY A 83 27.90 -5.05 4.62
C GLY A 83 28.83 -5.46 5.75
N ASP A 84 28.70 -4.85 6.93
CA ASP A 84 29.49 -5.20 8.12
C ASP A 84 28.59 -5.72 9.25
N TYR A 85 28.55 -7.05 9.41
CA TYR A 85 27.77 -7.71 10.46
C TYR A 85 28.28 -7.38 11.88
N LYS A 86 29.53 -6.96 12.05
CA LYS A 86 30.09 -6.60 13.36
C LYS A 86 29.59 -5.21 13.77
N GLU A 87 29.61 -4.27 12.86
CA GLU A 87 29.01 -2.94 13.07
C GLU A 87 27.51 -3.06 13.36
N TYR A 88 26.79 -3.83 12.56
CA TYR A 88 25.37 -4.11 12.77
C TYR A 88 25.04 -4.69 14.15
N ALA A 89 25.83 -5.67 14.61
CA ALA A 89 25.57 -6.42 15.84
C ALA A 89 26.03 -5.71 17.12
N ASN A 90 27.09 -4.91 17.02
CA ASN A 90 27.76 -4.35 18.20
C ASN A 90 26.97 -3.23 18.83
N LYS A 91 27.16 -3.07 20.14
CA LYS A 91 26.56 -1.98 20.91
C LYS A 91 27.31 -0.67 20.70
N PRO A 92 26.58 0.48 20.59
CA PRO A 92 27.22 1.81 20.47
C PRO A 92 28.18 2.13 21.62
N THR A 93 28.05 1.45 22.76
CA THR A 93 28.93 1.62 23.92
C THR A 93 30.27 0.90 23.83
N HIS A 94 30.47 0.06 22.82
CA HIS A 94 31.74 -0.62 22.62
C HIS A 94 32.78 0.32 22.01
N LYS A 95 33.79 0.68 22.79
CA LYS A 95 34.82 1.65 22.35
C LYS A 95 35.65 1.21 21.14
N LYS A 96 35.81 -0.11 20.94
CA LYS A 96 36.62 -0.67 19.84
C LYS A 96 35.82 -0.90 18.55
N ASN A 97 34.54 -1.22 18.69
CA ASN A 97 33.62 -1.45 17.57
C ASN A 97 32.27 -0.84 17.94
N PRO A 98 32.09 0.45 17.71
CA PRO A 98 30.81 1.13 17.95
C PRO A 98 29.81 0.68 16.88
N GLY A 99 29.05 -0.33 17.19
CA GLY A 99 27.96 -0.80 16.33
C GLY A 99 26.63 -0.19 16.74
N PHE A 100 25.55 -0.63 16.13
CA PHE A 100 24.24 -0.04 16.29
C PHE A 100 23.11 -1.02 16.69
N GLU A 101 23.47 -2.20 17.20
CA GLU A 101 22.55 -3.19 17.80
C GLU A 101 21.36 -3.57 16.90
N GLY A 102 21.60 -3.68 15.60
CA GLY A 102 20.55 -4.02 14.65
C GLY A 102 19.53 -2.92 14.40
N ASP A 103 19.85 -1.68 14.71
CA ASP A 103 19.05 -0.52 14.34
C ASP A 103 18.94 -0.42 12.81
N PHE A 104 17.76 -0.76 12.27
CA PHE A 104 17.54 -0.81 10.84
C PHE A 104 17.81 0.53 10.16
N THR A 105 17.53 1.65 10.82
CA THR A 105 17.70 2.99 10.23
C THR A 105 19.14 3.36 9.88
N LYS A 106 20.11 2.64 10.45
CA LYS A 106 21.54 2.81 10.21
C LYS A 106 22.11 1.87 9.16
N THR A 107 21.28 0.97 8.61
CA THR A 107 21.73 -0.03 7.65
C THR A 107 21.86 0.54 6.23
N GLU A 108 22.68 -0.13 5.40
CA GLU A 108 22.76 0.16 3.96
C GLU A 108 21.40 -0.02 3.27
N MET A 109 20.57 -0.97 3.71
CA MET A 109 19.23 -1.16 3.18
C MET A 109 18.34 0.07 3.46
N ALA A 110 18.36 0.61 4.67
CA ALA A 110 17.58 1.81 5.00
C ALA A 110 18.08 3.04 4.22
N GLN A 111 19.39 3.19 4.05
CA GLN A 111 19.97 4.26 3.25
C GLN A 111 19.56 4.14 1.78
N TYR A 112 19.57 2.94 1.22
CA TYR A 112 19.09 2.70 -0.14
C TYR A 112 17.61 3.04 -0.30
N LEU A 113 16.75 2.58 0.61
CA LEU A 113 15.32 2.85 0.59
C LEU A 113 14.99 4.35 0.74
N GLY A 114 15.79 5.08 1.53
CA GLY A 114 15.65 6.53 1.72
C GLY A 114 16.37 7.39 0.68
N GLY A 115 17.08 6.80 -0.27
CA GLY A 115 17.89 7.50 -1.27
C GLY A 115 17.66 7.00 -2.70
N GLU A 116 18.45 6.04 -3.15
CA GLU A 116 18.40 5.56 -4.54
C GLU A 116 17.03 5.00 -4.93
N PHE A 117 16.38 4.26 -4.05
CA PHE A 117 15.04 3.70 -4.31
C PHE A 117 13.99 4.79 -4.55
N MET A 118 14.12 5.94 -3.90
CA MET A 118 13.18 7.06 -4.10
C MET A 118 13.27 7.68 -5.49
N GLN A 119 14.37 7.48 -6.24
CA GLN A 119 14.54 7.98 -7.60
C GLN A 119 13.63 7.28 -8.62
N HIS A 120 13.02 6.16 -8.24
CA HIS A 120 12.04 5.42 -9.03
C HIS A 120 10.60 5.96 -8.88
N PHE A 121 10.44 7.10 -8.22
CA PHE A 121 9.15 7.77 -7.99
C PHE A 121 9.22 9.21 -8.49
N THR A 122 8.15 9.70 -9.08
CA THR A 122 8.02 11.11 -9.45
C THR A 122 7.86 12.00 -8.21
N GLU A 123 8.07 13.31 -8.35
CA GLU A 123 7.86 14.25 -7.24
C GLU A 123 6.40 14.23 -6.75
N GLU A 124 5.45 14.08 -7.68
CA GLU A 124 4.03 13.96 -7.38
C GLU A 124 3.73 12.70 -6.57
N GLU A 125 4.32 11.56 -6.93
CA GLU A 125 4.18 10.32 -6.18
C GLU A 125 4.81 10.42 -4.79
N LEU A 126 6.02 10.98 -4.68
CA LEU A 126 6.67 11.20 -3.39
C LEU A 126 5.85 12.12 -2.47
N ALA A 127 5.11 13.08 -3.03
CA ALA A 127 4.22 13.95 -2.26
C ALA A 127 3.01 13.21 -1.65
N LEU A 128 2.65 12.02 -2.18
CA LEU A 128 1.59 11.17 -1.62
C LEU A 128 2.05 10.38 -0.39
N LEU A 129 3.35 10.30 -0.13
CA LEU A 129 3.87 9.57 1.03
C LEU A 129 3.51 10.28 2.34
N SER A 130 3.34 9.47 3.39
CA SER A 130 3.26 9.89 4.79
C SER A 130 4.43 9.24 5.55
N PRO A 131 5.64 9.83 5.49
CA PRO A 131 6.82 9.22 6.09
C PRO A 131 6.65 8.95 7.58
N ASP A 132 7.14 7.80 8.05
CA ASP A 132 7.30 7.52 9.46
C ASP A 132 8.45 8.36 10.04
N GLU A 133 8.28 8.92 11.24
CA GLU A 133 9.27 9.79 11.87
C GLU A 133 10.61 9.08 12.12
N THR A 134 10.58 7.77 12.35
CA THR A 134 11.77 6.96 12.64
C THR A 134 12.27 6.20 11.42
N LEU A 135 11.36 5.59 10.65
CA LEU A 135 11.71 4.68 9.57
C LEU A 135 11.83 5.36 8.20
N GLY A 136 11.39 6.62 8.09
CA GLY A 136 11.42 7.38 6.84
C GLY A 136 10.29 7.03 5.87
N SER A 137 10.52 7.31 4.59
CA SER A 137 9.50 7.16 3.53
C SER A 137 9.23 5.70 3.17
N PHE A 138 10.27 4.91 3.02
CA PHE A 138 10.20 3.48 2.70
C PHE A 138 10.96 2.65 3.74
N THR A 139 10.41 1.49 4.08
CA THR A 139 10.96 0.56 5.05
C THR A 139 10.72 -0.88 4.62
N LEU A 140 11.11 -1.85 5.45
CA LEU A 140 10.68 -3.25 5.36
C LEU A 140 9.69 -3.54 6.48
N LEU A 141 8.88 -4.58 6.36
CA LEU A 141 8.05 -5.03 7.47
C LEU A 141 8.90 -5.56 8.63
N SER A 142 8.45 -5.35 9.86
CA SER A 142 8.99 -6.02 11.04
C SER A 142 8.54 -7.48 11.11
N SER A 143 9.23 -8.28 11.94
CA SER A 143 8.80 -9.66 12.19
C SER A 143 7.46 -9.78 12.91
N ASP A 144 7.02 -8.73 13.60
CA ASP A 144 5.73 -8.72 14.28
C ASP A 144 4.61 -8.36 13.31
N GLU A 145 4.80 -7.39 12.43
CA GLU A 145 3.89 -7.11 11.31
C GLU A 145 3.72 -8.35 10.42
N LEU A 146 4.81 -9.08 10.14
CA LEU A 146 4.78 -10.34 9.36
C LEU A 146 4.11 -11.53 10.08
N LYS A 147 3.64 -11.37 11.31
CA LYS A 147 2.82 -12.33 12.06
C LYS A 147 1.42 -11.82 12.34
N ASP A 148 1.14 -10.56 11.99
CA ASP A 148 -0.14 -9.97 12.29
C ASP A 148 -1.22 -10.48 11.34
N LYS A 149 -2.21 -11.18 11.91
CA LYS A 149 -3.38 -11.67 11.17
C LYS A 149 -4.26 -10.55 10.63
N ASN A 150 -4.23 -9.37 11.25
CA ASN A 150 -5.01 -8.22 10.79
C ASN A 150 -4.39 -7.58 9.55
N LEU A 151 -3.09 -7.80 9.31
CA LEU A 151 -2.39 -7.46 8.07
C LEU A 151 -2.42 -8.59 7.03
N GLY A 152 -3.15 -9.69 7.31
CA GLY A 152 -3.28 -10.83 6.41
C GLY A 152 -2.20 -11.90 6.56
N PHE A 153 -1.35 -11.87 7.61
CA PHE A 153 -0.24 -12.80 7.80
C PHE A 153 -0.49 -13.86 8.89
N ALA A 154 -1.65 -14.53 8.83
CA ALA A 154 -2.06 -15.49 9.85
C ALA A 154 -1.19 -16.76 9.87
N LYS A 155 -0.64 -17.19 8.74
CA LYS A 155 0.12 -18.44 8.55
C LYS A 155 1.24 -18.28 7.53
N ASP A 156 2.14 -19.26 7.47
CA ASP A 156 3.32 -19.24 6.59
C ASP A 156 2.97 -19.02 5.12
N SER A 157 1.91 -19.66 4.63
CA SER A 157 1.47 -19.48 3.24
C SER A 157 1.15 -18.03 2.85
N ASP A 158 0.72 -17.22 3.82
CA ASP A 158 0.27 -15.86 3.57
C ASP A 158 1.45 -14.88 3.40
N ARG A 159 2.65 -15.29 3.86
CA ARG A 159 3.90 -14.54 3.78
C ARG A 159 4.71 -14.81 2.52
N LYS A 160 4.35 -15.84 1.76
CA LYS A 160 5.07 -16.18 0.54
C LYS A 160 5.05 -15.01 -0.46
N ALA A 161 6.17 -14.81 -1.15
CA ALA A 161 6.30 -13.80 -2.19
C ALA A 161 7.11 -14.34 -3.38
N TRP A 162 6.87 -13.78 -4.56
CA TRP A 162 7.65 -14.07 -5.77
C TRP A 162 8.58 -12.91 -6.04
N GLY A 163 9.77 -13.22 -6.55
CA GLY A 163 10.65 -12.21 -7.12
C GLY A 163 10.15 -11.74 -8.49
N THR A 164 10.45 -10.49 -8.83
CA THR A 164 10.37 -10.04 -10.23
C THR A 164 11.40 -10.77 -11.09
N GLU A 165 11.23 -10.81 -12.41
CA GLU A 165 12.23 -11.39 -13.31
C GLU A 165 13.57 -10.68 -13.16
N TYR A 166 13.56 -9.36 -13.04
CA TYR A 166 14.74 -8.56 -12.75
C TYR A 166 15.46 -9.02 -11.47
N ALA A 167 14.74 -9.13 -10.36
CA ALA A 167 15.34 -9.55 -9.08
C ALA A 167 15.98 -10.94 -9.19
N ILE A 168 15.29 -11.89 -9.84
CA ILE A 168 15.76 -13.27 -10.01
C ILE A 168 17.04 -13.32 -10.88
N THR A 169 17.06 -12.61 -12.00
CA THR A 169 18.25 -12.58 -12.89
C THR A 169 19.40 -11.80 -12.28
N HIS A 170 19.13 -10.93 -11.29
CA HIS A 170 20.14 -10.16 -10.55
C HIS A 170 20.44 -10.74 -9.16
N GLY A 171 20.28 -12.06 -8.99
CA GLY A 171 20.83 -12.80 -7.86
C GLY A 171 19.86 -13.12 -6.74
N LEU A 172 18.57 -12.79 -6.86
CA LEU A 172 17.59 -13.20 -5.84
C LEU A 172 17.47 -14.72 -5.78
N PHE A 173 17.60 -15.27 -4.57
CA PHE A 173 17.43 -16.70 -4.37
C PHE A 173 15.99 -17.14 -4.69
N VAL A 174 15.86 -18.24 -5.42
CA VAL A 174 14.57 -18.89 -5.74
C VAL A 174 14.64 -20.35 -5.31
N TYR A 175 13.71 -20.77 -4.49
CA TYR A 175 13.63 -22.16 -4.04
C TYR A 175 12.91 -23.03 -5.06
N GLY A 176 13.62 -24.00 -5.67
CA GLY A 176 13.05 -24.97 -6.60
C GLY A 176 13.15 -24.57 -8.08
N SER A 177 12.35 -25.16 -8.96
CA SER A 177 12.38 -24.86 -10.39
C SER A 177 11.56 -23.59 -10.72
N ALA A 178 11.96 -22.86 -11.74
CA ALA A 178 11.54 -21.50 -12.10
C ALA A 178 10.03 -21.19 -12.28
N ARG A 179 9.14 -22.12 -11.98
CA ARG A 179 7.70 -21.90 -12.11
C ARG A 179 6.99 -22.21 -10.78
N GLY A 180 6.59 -21.17 -10.08
CA GLY A 180 5.81 -21.26 -8.84
C GLY A 180 6.61 -21.25 -7.54
N ASN A 181 7.88 -20.87 -7.59
CA ASN A 181 8.76 -20.87 -6.42
C ASN A 181 8.88 -19.47 -5.84
N HIS A 182 8.74 -19.42 -4.52
CA HIS A 182 8.79 -18.19 -3.77
C HIS A 182 10.22 -17.85 -3.41
N SER A 183 10.49 -16.56 -3.32
CA SER A 183 11.78 -16.03 -2.89
C SER A 183 11.75 -15.67 -1.41
N PRO A 184 12.85 -15.81 -0.69
CA PRO A 184 12.99 -15.28 0.66
C PRO A 184 13.11 -13.76 0.60
N TYR A 185 12.78 -13.08 1.70
CA TYR A 185 12.92 -11.64 1.80
C TYR A 185 13.11 -11.16 3.23
N TRP A 186 13.77 -10.03 3.37
CA TRP A 186 14.12 -9.43 4.64
C TRP A 186 12.94 -8.90 5.44
N SER A 187 13.10 -8.95 6.76
CA SER A 187 12.40 -8.11 7.73
C SER A 187 13.40 -7.10 8.32
N ARG A 188 12.93 -5.92 8.72
CA ARG A 188 13.77 -4.93 9.41
C ARG A 188 14.18 -5.31 10.83
N THR A 189 13.69 -6.43 11.37
CA THR A 189 13.92 -6.83 12.76
C THR A 189 15.24 -7.60 12.92
N GLN A 190 16.09 -7.18 13.84
CA GLN A 190 17.26 -7.95 14.24
C GLN A 190 16.86 -9.32 14.80
N SER A 191 17.64 -10.35 14.53
CA SER A 191 17.44 -11.65 15.14
C SER A 191 17.82 -11.64 16.62
N SER A 192 16.94 -12.12 17.48
CA SER A 192 17.21 -12.27 18.92
C SER A 192 18.15 -13.43 19.24
N THR A 193 18.27 -14.42 18.34
CA THR A 193 19.10 -15.60 18.54
C THR A 193 20.49 -15.49 17.91
N ASN A 194 20.62 -14.64 16.89
CA ASN A 194 21.89 -14.32 16.25
C ASN A 194 21.93 -12.83 15.95
N THR A 195 22.60 -12.05 16.78
CA THR A 195 22.65 -10.59 16.67
C THR A 195 23.32 -10.08 15.38
N GLN A 196 24.08 -10.93 14.67
CA GLN A 196 24.67 -10.63 13.37
C GLN A 196 23.69 -10.83 12.20
N GLY A 197 22.47 -11.29 12.48
CA GLY A 197 21.46 -11.59 11.51
C GLY A 197 20.22 -10.73 11.68
N ALA A 198 19.50 -10.53 10.58
CA ALA A 198 18.15 -10.00 10.56
C ALA A 198 17.13 -11.13 10.39
N ARG A 199 15.91 -10.90 10.87
CA ARG A 199 14.78 -11.79 10.58
C ARG A 199 14.47 -11.74 9.09
N CYS A 200 13.98 -12.85 8.55
CA CYS A 200 13.58 -12.95 7.16
C CYS A 200 12.41 -13.91 7.03
N ILE A 201 11.71 -13.82 5.92
CA ILE A 201 10.76 -14.84 5.47
C ILE A 201 11.51 -15.75 4.51
N LYS A 202 11.50 -17.04 4.81
CA LYS A 202 12.09 -18.06 3.92
C LYS A 202 11.14 -18.37 2.76
N SER A 203 11.64 -19.00 1.72
CA SER A 203 10.88 -19.30 0.50
C SER A 203 9.57 -20.07 0.74
N LYS A 204 9.43 -20.80 1.84
CA LYS A 204 8.19 -21.48 2.21
C LYS A 204 7.26 -20.65 3.08
N GLY A 205 7.65 -19.39 3.40
CA GLY A 205 6.88 -18.46 4.21
C GLY A 205 7.18 -18.51 5.70
N GLU A 206 8.06 -19.41 6.16
CA GLU A 206 8.44 -19.48 7.57
C GLU A 206 9.31 -18.28 7.97
N LEU A 207 9.11 -17.79 9.19
CA LEU A 207 9.98 -16.81 9.80
C LEU A 207 11.33 -17.47 10.17
N GLY A 208 12.39 -16.94 9.61
CA GLY A 208 13.76 -17.34 9.90
C GLY A 208 14.64 -16.17 10.29
N TYR A 209 15.93 -16.38 10.19
CA TYR A 209 16.94 -15.34 10.21
C TYR A 209 18.13 -15.79 9.35
N ILE A 210 18.86 -14.81 8.85
CA ILE A 210 20.11 -15.03 8.12
C ILE A 210 21.06 -13.87 8.42
N ASN A 211 22.35 -14.05 8.14
CA ASN A 211 23.36 -13.02 8.37
C ASN A 211 23.10 -11.79 7.46
N VAL A 212 23.21 -10.58 8.01
CA VAL A 212 22.88 -9.33 7.31
C VAL A 212 23.72 -9.03 6.07
N ILE A 213 24.87 -9.71 5.91
CA ILE A 213 25.73 -9.59 4.73
C ILE A 213 25.29 -10.46 3.55
N THR A 214 24.22 -11.26 3.71
CA THR A 214 23.72 -12.14 2.65
C THR A 214 23.11 -11.31 1.51
N GLU A 215 23.56 -11.53 0.27
CA GLU A 215 23.24 -10.69 -0.88
C GLU A 215 22.08 -11.23 -1.74
N ASP A 216 21.73 -12.50 -1.60
CA ASP A 216 20.70 -13.19 -2.37
C ASP A 216 19.31 -13.21 -1.70
N GLU A 217 19.17 -12.51 -0.59
CA GLU A 217 17.89 -12.27 0.09
C GLU A 217 17.17 -11.06 -0.49
N GLY A 218 15.83 -11.10 -0.49
CA GLY A 218 15.00 -10.15 -1.18
C GLY A 218 14.68 -8.87 -0.42
N MET A 219 14.61 -7.77 -1.16
CA MET A 219 14.04 -6.49 -0.73
C MET A 219 12.57 -6.45 -1.14
N ARG A 220 11.67 -6.28 -0.16
CA ARG A 220 10.22 -6.13 -0.34
C ARG A 220 9.75 -4.91 0.45
N PRO A 221 9.76 -3.72 -0.15
CA PRO A 221 9.52 -2.46 0.56
C PRO A 221 8.07 -2.27 0.96
N ALA A 222 7.88 -1.48 2.03
CA ALA A 222 6.60 -0.98 2.52
C ALA A 222 6.69 0.52 2.76
N CYS A 223 5.54 1.23 2.67
CA CYS A 223 5.44 2.65 2.98
C CYS A 223 4.02 3.03 3.40
N TRP A 224 3.87 4.23 3.94
CA TRP A 224 2.59 4.84 4.22
C TRP A 224 2.22 5.86 3.15
N LEU A 225 0.99 5.80 2.66
CA LEU A 225 0.38 6.83 1.81
C LEU A 225 -0.55 7.72 2.65
N ASP A 226 -0.54 9.01 2.35
CA ASP A 226 -1.45 10.01 2.91
C ASP A 226 -2.75 10.03 2.10
N LEU A 227 -3.81 9.42 2.63
CA LEU A 227 -5.10 9.30 1.95
C LEU A 227 -5.81 10.64 1.76
N THR A 228 -5.38 11.69 2.44
CA THR A 228 -5.92 13.04 2.23
C THR A 228 -5.44 13.67 0.91
N LYS A 229 -4.39 13.12 0.33
CA LYS A 229 -3.76 13.58 -0.92
C LYS A 229 -4.02 12.63 -2.10
N VAL A 230 -4.58 11.44 -1.84
CA VAL A 230 -4.77 10.39 -2.84
C VAL A 230 -6.17 10.47 -3.43
N VAL A 231 -6.25 10.48 -4.76
CA VAL A 231 -7.48 10.25 -5.53
C VAL A 231 -7.31 8.99 -6.37
N ILE A 232 -8.31 8.12 -6.37
CA ILE A 232 -8.35 6.96 -7.25
C ILE A 232 -8.84 7.42 -8.62
N ALA A 233 -7.94 7.36 -9.61
CA ALA A 233 -8.24 7.77 -10.97
C ALA A 233 -8.98 6.68 -11.76
N SER A 234 -8.61 5.41 -11.55
CA SER A 234 -9.20 4.26 -12.24
C SER A 234 -8.85 2.95 -11.52
N GLY A 235 -9.33 1.83 -12.07
CA GLY A 235 -9.14 0.48 -11.55
C GLY A 235 -10.25 0.05 -10.60
N THR A 236 -10.27 -1.24 -10.28
CA THR A 236 -11.23 -1.85 -9.33
C THR A 236 -10.57 -2.28 -8.02
N GLY A 237 -9.25 -2.15 -7.92
CA GLY A 237 -8.46 -2.53 -6.75
C GLY A 237 -8.20 -4.04 -6.63
N THR A 238 -8.46 -4.81 -7.69
CA THR A 238 -8.05 -6.22 -7.77
C THR A 238 -6.59 -6.32 -8.25
N MET A 239 -5.99 -7.50 -8.15
CA MET A 239 -4.62 -7.71 -8.65
C MET A 239 -4.55 -7.55 -10.17
N GLU A 240 -5.60 -7.94 -10.90
CA GLU A 240 -5.72 -7.87 -12.35
C GLU A 240 -6.06 -6.47 -12.86
N ASP A 241 -6.71 -5.65 -12.01
CA ASP A 241 -7.12 -4.28 -12.31
C ASP A 241 -6.88 -3.39 -11.07
N PRO A 242 -5.59 -3.13 -10.72
CA PRO A 242 -5.23 -2.37 -9.54
C PRO A 242 -5.63 -0.90 -9.66
N TYR A 243 -5.84 -0.24 -8.53
CA TYR A 243 -6.11 1.19 -8.52
C TYR A 243 -4.91 1.98 -9.07
N ILE A 244 -5.20 2.95 -9.91
CA ILE A 244 -4.26 3.97 -10.36
C ILE A 244 -4.51 5.23 -9.53
N LEU A 245 -3.46 5.72 -8.87
CA LEU A 245 -3.54 6.88 -7.99
C LEU A 245 -3.19 8.17 -8.73
N GLN A 246 -3.80 9.26 -8.29
CA GLN A 246 -3.46 10.63 -8.68
C GLN A 246 -3.32 11.51 -7.44
N THR A 247 -2.52 12.57 -7.55
CA THR A 247 -2.47 13.63 -6.55
C THR A 247 -3.75 14.46 -6.60
N GLY A 248 -4.31 14.75 -5.46
CA GLY A 248 -5.48 15.64 -5.32
C GLY A 248 -6.08 15.49 -3.94
N ALA A 249 -6.70 16.53 -3.43
CA ALA A 249 -7.58 16.35 -2.28
C ALA A 249 -8.81 15.55 -2.75
N PRO A 250 -9.29 14.55 -2.00
CA PRO A 250 -10.59 13.93 -2.27
C PRO A 250 -11.63 15.02 -2.45
N ALA A 251 -12.48 14.90 -3.48
CA ALA A 251 -13.56 15.86 -3.66
C ALA A 251 -14.33 15.99 -2.35
N ALA A 252 -14.42 17.20 -1.81
CA ALA A 252 -15.24 17.43 -0.63
C ALA A 252 -16.63 16.81 -0.90
N PRO A 253 -17.24 16.10 0.07
CA PRO A 253 -18.57 15.56 -0.10
C PRO A 253 -19.44 16.69 -0.69
N ALA A 254 -20.10 16.42 -1.81
CA ALA A 254 -20.95 17.43 -2.44
C ALA A 254 -21.87 17.99 -1.35
N GLU A 255 -21.76 19.28 -1.09
CA GLU A 255 -22.69 19.93 -0.16
C GLU A 255 -24.10 19.50 -0.60
N PRO A 256 -24.94 19.00 0.31
CA PRO A 256 -26.28 18.64 -0.04
C PRO A 256 -26.90 19.86 -0.74
N ALA A 257 -27.36 19.66 -1.96
CA ALA A 257 -27.97 20.73 -2.74
C ALA A 257 -28.92 21.47 -1.81
N PRO A 258 -28.85 22.82 -1.72
CA PRO A 258 -29.70 23.57 -0.81
C PRO A 258 -31.14 23.13 -1.04
N ALA A 259 -31.77 22.64 0.01
CA ALA A 259 -33.16 22.20 -0.10
C ALA A 259 -33.94 23.30 -0.79
N PRO A 260 -34.80 23.00 -1.80
CA PRO A 260 -35.54 24.01 -2.48
C PRO A 260 -36.39 24.78 -1.45
N CYS A 261 -35.94 25.97 -1.10
CA CYS A 261 -36.55 26.76 -0.03
C CYS A 261 -37.92 27.38 -0.45
N CYS A 262 -38.37 27.15 -1.68
CA CYS A 262 -39.62 27.72 -2.16
C CYS A 262 -40.40 26.72 -3.05
N ILE A 263 -41.57 26.31 -2.57
CA ILE A 263 -42.59 25.74 -3.42
C ILE A 263 -43.38 26.95 -3.99
N PRO A 264 -43.59 27.08 -5.32
CA PRO A 264 -44.36 28.17 -5.88
C PRO A 264 -45.75 28.27 -5.23
N GLY A 265 -46.04 29.39 -4.57
CA GLY A 265 -47.32 29.65 -3.91
C GLY A 265 -47.36 29.43 -2.39
N GLN A 266 -46.28 29.01 -1.74
CA GLN A 266 -46.19 28.83 -0.29
C GLN A 266 -44.87 29.38 0.28
N CYS A 267 -44.55 30.64 0.03
CA CYS A 267 -43.36 31.26 0.58
C CYS A 267 -43.66 31.87 1.96
N THR A 268 -43.20 31.23 3.02
CA THR A 268 -43.17 31.80 4.39
C THR A 268 -41.74 32.15 4.79
N CYS A 269 -40.92 32.63 3.87
CA CYS A 269 -39.53 32.93 4.09
C CYS A 269 -39.36 34.20 4.93
N CYS A 270 -38.42 34.17 5.89
CA CYS A 270 -37.96 35.33 6.62
C CYS A 270 -37.23 36.33 5.70
N ASP A 271 -37.16 37.60 6.13
CA ASP A 271 -36.61 38.77 5.39
C ASP A 271 -35.15 38.66 4.91
N SER A 272 -34.48 37.51 5.10
CA SER A 272 -33.07 37.28 4.72
C SER A 272 -32.87 36.33 3.53
N CYS A 273 -33.92 35.97 2.79
CA CYS A 273 -33.80 35.02 1.69
C CYS A 273 -33.30 35.70 0.41
N ALA A 274 -32.07 35.41 -0.01
CA ALA A 274 -31.42 35.95 -1.22
C ALA A 274 -31.94 35.33 -2.54
N CYS A 275 -33.07 34.61 -2.57
CA CYS A 275 -33.53 33.83 -3.71
C CYS A 275 -34.37 34.62 -4.73
N GLY A 276 -34.48 35.94 -4.62
CA GLY A 276 -35.06 36.78 -5.67
C GLY A 276 -36.52 36.47 -6.10
N CYS A 277 -37.28 35.77 -5.29
CA CYS A 277 -38.70 35.52 -5.55
C CYS A 277 -39.50 36.83 -5.37
N LYS A 278 -39.85 37.51 -6.46
CA LYS A 278 -40.91 38.51 -6.53
C LYS A 278 -42.18 37.88 -7.07
#